data_22da52b9c78c765b20a79ce9311f651c
#
_entry.id   22da52b9c78c765b20a79ce9311f651c
#
_cell.length_a   1.000
_cell.length_b   1.000
_cell.length_c   1.000
_cell.angle_alpha   90.00
_cell.angle_beta   90.00
_cell.angle_gamma   90.00
#
_symmetry.space_group_name_H-M   'P 1'
#
loop_
_entity.id
_entity.type
_entity.pdbx_description
1 polymer ?
#
loop_
_entity_poly.entity_id
_entity_poly.type
_entity_poly.pdbx_seq_one_letter_code
_entity_poly.pdbx_strand_id
1 'polypeptide(L)' 'MLGNAHMTNFFTNGGKDLEQLTLALKAYTQTEKNIKEPNPDLFFNRATIYEYLERYAEAIRDYNSANQIDP' A
#
# COMPACT_ATOMS: atom_id res chain seq x y z
N MET A 1 -14.21 -0.09 9.07
CA MET A 1 -12.79 0.24 9.05
C MET A 1 -12.55 1.46 8.18
N LEU A 2 -11.68 2.34 8.65
CA LEU A 2 -11.39 3.57 7.93
C LEU A 2 -10.85 3.31 6.52
N GLY A 3 -10.02 2.28 6.37
CA GLY A 3 -9.47 1.94 5.07
C GLY A 3 -10.55 1.64 4.04
N ASN A 4 -11.60 0.96 4.45
CA ASN A 4 -12.67 0.62 3.52
C ASN A 4 -13.44 1.85 3.07
N ALA A 5 -13.64 2.82 3.96
CA ALA A 5 -14.31 4.06 3.62
C ALA A 5 -13.50 4.85 2.59
N HIS A 6 -12.20 4.93 2.77
CA HIS A 6 -11.33 5.59 1.81
C HIS A 6 -11.37 4.91 0.45
N MET A 7 -11.39 3.59 0.46
CA MET A 7 -11.46 2.82 -0.76
C MET A 7 -12.75 3.07 -1.53
N THR A 8 -13.85 3.17 -0.83
CA THR A 8 -15.14 3.49 -1.44
C THR A 8 -15.07 4.86 -2.12
N ASN A 9 -14.49 5.85 -1.44
CA ASN A 9 -14.32 7.18 -2.01
C ASN A 9 -13.46 7.16 -3.26
N PHE A 10 -12.42 6.32 -3.26
CA PHE A 10 -11.56 6.17 -4.41
C PHE A 10 -12.35 5.78 -5.67
N PHE A 11 -13.19 4.77 -5.57
CA PHE A 11 -14.01 4.35 -6.70
C PHE A 11 -14.99 5.41 -7.15
N THR A 12 -15.49 6.20 -6.21
CA THR A 12 -16.44 7.26 -6.52
C THR A 12 -15.78 8.41 -7.26
N ASN A 13 -14.58 8.78 -6.88
CA ASN A 13 -13.91 9.96 -7.40
C ASN A 13 -13.08 9.73 -8.67
N GLY A 14 -12.75 8.49 -8.97
CA GLY A 14 -12.06 8.15 -10.22
C GLY A 14 -10.59 8.51 -10.25
N GLY A 15 -10.15 9.12 -11.36
CA GLY A 15 -8.74 9.29 -11.66
C GLY A 15 -7.93 10.14 -10.70
N LYS A 16 -8.57 11.06 -9.98
CA LYS A 16 -7.85 11.89 -9.01
C LYS A 16 -7.24 11.06 -7.90
N ASP A 17 -7.93 9.99 -7.52
CA ASP A 17 -7.46 9.14 -6.42
C ASP A 17 -6.29 8.26 -6.84
N LEU A 18 -6.12 7.99 -8.14
CA LEU A 18 -4.95 7.29 -8.63
C LEU A 18 -3.67 8.09 -8.35
N GLU A 19 -3.71 9.41 -8.50
CA GLU A 19 -2.58 10.25 -8.16
C GLU A 19 -2.28 10.19 -6.67
N GLN A 20 -3.32 10.20 -5.83
CA GLN A 20 -3.17 10.09 -4.39
C GLN A 20 -2.50 8.76 -4.02
N LEU A 21 -2.94 7.68 -4.64
CA LEU A 21 -2.34 6.37 -4.38
C LEU A 21 -0.88 6.33 -4.82
N THR A 22 -0.55 6.91 -5.95
CA THR A 22 0.83 6.98 -6.43
C THR A 22 1.71 7.75 -5.47
N LEU A 23 1.22 8.88 -4.95
CA LEU A 23 1.94 9.66 -3.95
C LEU A 23 2.14 8.87 -2.66
N ALA A 24 1.11 8.12 -2.25
CA ALA A 24 1.22 7.28 -1.07
C ALA A 24 2.29 6.20 -1.26
N LEU A 25 2.36 5.59 -2.43
CA LEU A 25 3.39 4.60 -2.73
C LEU A 25 4.80 5.19 -2.62
N LYS A 26 4.98 6.41 -3.13
CA LYS A 26 6.27 7.09 -3.00
C LYS A 26 6.62 7.33 -1.54
N ALA A 27 5.65 7.77 -0.74
CA ALA A 27 5.86 8.00 0.67
C ALA A 27 6.24 6.71 1.40
N TYR A 28 5.54 5.63 1.12
CA TYR A 28 5.86 4.33 1.73
C TYR A 28 7.24 3.85 1.34
N THR A 29 7.63 4.02 0.08
CA THR A 29 8.95 3.61 -0.39
C THR A 29 10.05 4.41 0.31
N GLN A 30 9.85 5.72 0.48
CA GLN A 30 10.82 6.54 1.18
C GLN A 30 10.90 6.17 2.66
N THR A 31 9.75 5.91 3.28
CA THR A 31 9.72 5.48 4.67
C THR A 31 10.47 4.17 4.85
N GLU A 32 10.30 3.23 3.93
CA GLU A 32 10.98 1.95 3.97
C GLU A 32 12.50 2.13 3.97
N LYS A 33 13.01 3.07 3.17
CA LYS A 33 14.44 3.34 3.11
C LYS A 33 14.99 3.95 4.38
N ASN A 34 14.16 4.66 5.13
CA ASN A 34 14.59 5.42 6.30
C ASN A 34 14.39 4.69 7.62
N ILE A 35 13.53 3.67 7.67
CA ILE A 35 13.31 2.94 8.92
C ILE A 35 14.40 1.90 9.14
N LYS A 36 14.82 1.78 10.38
CA LYS A 36 15.87 0.83 10.76
C LYS A 36 15.32 -0.59 10.90
N GLU A 37 14.10 -0.72 11.37
CA GLU A 37 13.46 -2.01 11.57
C GLU A 37 12.28 -2.17 10.63
N PRO A 38 12.17 -3.35 9.96
CA PRO A 38 11.05 -3.59 9.07
C PRO A 38 9.72 -3.51 9.81
N ASN A 39 8.73 -2.88 9.18
CA ASN A 39 7.40 -2.73 9.73
C ASN A 39 6.40 -3.46 8.83
N PRO A 40 5.77 -4.55 9.32
CA PRO A 40 4.83 -5.30 8.49
C PRO A 40 3.63 -4.46 8.05
N ASP A 41 3.19 -3.51 8.86
CA ASP A 41 2.07 -2.65 8.51
C ASP A 41 2.34 -1.85 7.25
N LEU A 42 3.58 -1.38 7.07
CA LEU A 42 3.96 -0.65 5.87
C LEU A 42 3.76 -1.53 4.62
N PHE A 43 4.22 -2.77 4.68
CA PHE A 43 4.11 -3.69 3.56
C PHE A 43 2.65 -4.05 3.28
N PHE A 44 1.84 -4.28 4.31
CA PHE A 44 0.43 -4.56 4.13
C PHE A 44 -0.30 -3.39 3.49
N ASN A 45 -0.05 -2.19 3.97
CA ASN A 45 -0.70 -1.00 3.44
C ASN A 45 -0.32 -0.75 1.99
N ARG A 46 0.97 -0.90 1.68
CA ARG A 46 1.45 -0.71 0.32
C ARG A 46 0.89 -1.79 -0.61
N ALA A 47 0.84 -3.02 -0.16
CA ALA A 47 0.27 -4.12 -0.95
C ALA A 47 -1.19 -3.86 -1.29
N THR A 48 -1.96 -3.34 -0.34
CA THR A 48 -3.35 -3.00 -0.58
C THR A 48 -3.47 -1.97 -1.70
N ILE A 49 -2.60 -0.97 -1.71
CA ILE A 49 -2.60 0.04 -2.77
C ILE A 49 -2.24 -0.60 -4.11
N TYR A 50 -1.24 -1.47 -4.13
CA TYR A 50 -0.88 -2.18 -5.36
C TYR A 50 -2.05 -2.99 -5.90
N GLU A 51 -2.83 -3.64 -5.04
CA GLU A 51 -4.01 -4.37 -5.49
C GLU A 51 -5.02 -3.45 -6.19
N TYR A 52 -5.23 -2.27 -5.65
CA TYR A 52 -6.13 -1.30 -6.28
C TYR A 52 -5.64 -0.86 -7.64
N LEU A 53 -4.32 -0.78 -7.80
CA LEU A 53 -3.71 -0.41 -9.07
C LEU A 53 -3.58 -1.62 -10.01
N GLU A 54 -4.06 -2.78 -9.61
CA GLU A 54 -3.96 -4.04 -10.35
C GLU A 54 -2.51 -4.49 -10.55
N ARG A 55 -1.63 -4.06 -9.67
CA ARG A 55 -0.23 -4.47 -9.67
C ARG A 55 -0.05 -5.65 -8.72
N TYR A 56 -0.60 -6.79 -9.13
CA TYR A 56 -0.69 -7.95 -8.23
C TYR A 56 0.66 -8.54 -7.88
N ALA A 57 1.61 -8.51 -8.79
CA ALA A 57 2.95 -9.05 -8.52
C ALA A 57 3.62 -8.31 -7.37
N GLU A 58 3.54 -6.98 -7.39
CA GLU A 58 4.11 -6.16 -6.31
C GLU A 58 3.33 -6.34 -5.02
N ALA A 59 2.00 -6.45 -5.12
CA ALA A 59 1.16 -6.67 -3.95
C ALA A 59 1.53 -7.98 -3.25
N ILE A 60 1.65 -9.06 -4.00
CA ILE A 60 2.02 -10.37 -3.45
C ILE A 60 3.39 -10.29 -2.79
N ARG A 61 4.35 -9.61 -3.42
CA ARG A 61 5.68 -9.46 -2.88
C ARG A 61 5.65 -8.76 -1.52
N ASP A 62 4.85 -7.69 -1.41
CA ASP A 62 4.75 -6.95 -0.16
C ASP A 62 4.03 -7.75 0.91
N TYR A 63 2.98 -8.49 0.55
CA TYR A 63 2.32 -9.38 1.50
C TYR A 63 3.28 -10.45 2.03
N ASN A 64 4.10 -11.03 1.15
CA ASN A 64 5.09 -12.01 1.56
C ASN A 64 6.14 -11.39 2.49
N SER A 65 6.57 -10.17 2.20
CA SER A 65 7.51 -9.47 3.06
C SER A 65 6.92 -9.24 4.45
N ALA A 66 5.65 -8.84 4.52
CA ALA A 66 4.98 -8.65 5.79
C ALA A 66 4.91 -9.95 6.58
N ASN A 67 4.59 -11.07 5.92
CA ASN A 67 4.51 -12.37 6.57
C ASN A 67 5.85 -12.84 7.10
N GLN A 68 6.95 -12.51 6.43
CA GLN A 68 8.28 -12.85 6.91
C GLN A 68 8.64 -12.10 8.18
N ILE A 69 8.16 -10.88 8.31
CA ILE A 69 8.43 -10.06 9.50
C ILE A 69 7.54 -10.50 10.66
N ASP A 70 6.27 -10.72 10.39
CA ASP A 70 5.28 -11.07 11.41
C ASP A 70 4.37 -12.18 10.89
N PRO A 71 4.82 -13.43 10.95
CA PRO A 71 4.05 -14.57 10.44
C PRO A 71 2.78 -14.88 11.24
#